data_dc4cec3163e806f5c34cc2f9bd92cd67
#
_entry.id   dc4cec3163e806f5c34cc2f9bd92cd67
#
_cell.length_a   1.000
_cell.length_b   1.000
_cell.length_c   1.000
_cell.angle_alpha   90.00
_cell.angle_beta   90.00
_cell.angle_gamma   90.00
#
_symmetry.space_group_name_H-M   'P 1'
#
loop_
_entity.id
_entity.type
_entity.pdbx_description
1 polymer ?
#
loop_
_entity_poly.entity_id
_entity_poly.type
_entity_poly.pdbx_seq_one_letter_code
_entity_poly.pdbx_strand_id
1 'polypeptide(L)'
;FDLPMITRAIAEHQILEFTYRNFDLSEEERRIVPIGLSTRSGLWYFTGVDQSIEEIRTFRFDRVIGNFIIKRGPKDFETPENFDSKRIFETLSNTSAVIDVRRGKGASLRALASSTKPLGEWDQILVPILEMKSIAALVLWHGDDVYVQSPPELREIIIESLKDLARAHG
;
A
#
# COMPACT_ATOMS: atom_id res chain seq x y z
N PHE A 1 3.20 -0.98 -17.90
CA PHE A 1 4.35 -1.67 -17.28
C PHE A 1 4.54 -3.06 -17.90
N ASP A 2 5.76 -3.60 -17.80
CA ASP A 2 6.16 -4.85 -18.47
C ASP A 2 6.28 -6.00 -17.44
N LEU A 3 5.21 -6.78 -17.28
CA LEU A 3 5.17 -7.95 -16.38
C LEU A 3 6.24 -9.00 -16.71
N PRO A 4 6.45 -9.39 -17.99
CA PRO A 4 7.51 -10.32 -18.34
C PRO A 4 8.90 -9.86 -17.89
N MET A 5 9.20 -8.59 -18.02
CA MET A 5 10.47 -8.02 -17.57
C MET A 5 10.66 -8.17 -16.04
N ILE A 6 9.64 -7.84 -15.26
CA ILE A 6 9.71 -7.97 -13.80
C ILE A 6 9.81 -9.42 -13.37
N THR A 7 9.03 -10.31 -13.98
CA THR A 7 9.09 -11.75 -13.70
C THR A 7 10.49 -12.31 -13.98
N ARG A 8 11.11 -11.88 -15.06
CA ARG A 8 12.49 -12.24 -15.38
C ARG A 8 13.48 -11.69 -14.36
N ALA A 9 13.32 -10.42 -13.96
CA ALA A 9 14.18 -9.81 -12.96
C ALA A 9 14.09 -10.53 -11.59
N ILE A 10 12.92 -11.04 -11.24
CA ILE A 10 12.74 -11.90 -10.04
C ILE A 10 13.52 -13.22 -10.22
N ALA A 11 13.32 -13.92 -11.34
CA ALA A 11 13.94 -15.22 -11.58
C ALA A 11 15.47 -15.14 -11.64
N GLU A 12 16.02 -14.07 -12.18
CA GLU A 12 17.46 -13.86 -12.35
C GLU A 12 18.09 -13.03 -11.22
N HIS A 13 17.33 -12.68 -10.19
CA HIS A 13 17.74 -11.81 -9.07
C HIS A 13 18.43 -10.52 -9.53
N GLN A 14 17.86 -9.92 -10.58
CA GLN A 14 18.38 -8.67 -11.13
C GLN A 14 17.97 -7.47 -10.26
N ILE A 15 18.74 -6.40 -10.31
CA ILE A 15 18.37 -5.15 -9.65
C ILE A 15 17.46 -4.34 -10.57
N LEU A 16 16.38 -3.82 -10.01
CA LEU A 16 15.54 -2.80 -10.62
C LEU A 16 15.85 -1.44 -10.01
N GLU A 17 16.24 -0.49 -10.86
CA GLU A 17 16.34 0.92 -10.50
C GLU A 17 15.16 1.67 -11.11
N PHE A 18 14.52 2.53 -10.35
CA PHE A 18 13.34 3.29 -10.79
C PHE A 18 13.12 4.51 -9.91
N THR A 19 12.46 5.52 -10.47
CA THR A 19 11.95 6.66 -9.72
C THR A 19 10.56 6.33 -9.20
N TYR A 20 10.34 6.54 -7.92
CA TYR A 20 9.07 6.25 -7.26
C TYR A 20 8.44 7.51 -6.69
N ARG A 21 7.17 7.74 -7.02
CA ARG A 21 6.40 8.85 -6.45
C ARG A 21 5.75 8.40 -5.16
N ASN A 22 6.22 8.97 -4.06
CA ASN A 22 5.62 8.79 -2.75
C ASN A 22 4.23 9.43 -2.69
N PHE A 23 3.51 9.16 -1.61
CA PHE A 23 2.15 9.69 -1.46
C PHE A 23 2.12 11.22 -1.31
N ASP A 24 3.14 11.81 -0.70
CA ASP A 24 3.33 13.26 -0.54
C ASP A 24 3.80 13.95 -1.84
N LEU A 25 3.77 13.23 -2.97
CA LEU A 25 4.24 13.63 -4.28
C LEU A 25 5.75 13.83 -4.40
N SER A 26 6.53 13.56 -3.38
CA SER A 26 7.99 13.50 -3.50
C SER A 26 8.41 12.34 -4.40
N GLU A 27 9.50 12.51 -5.08
CA GLU A 27 10.08 11.51 -5.97
C GLU A 27 11.42 11.04 -5.41
N GLU A 28 11.60 9.73 -5.38
CA GLU A 28 12.81 9.10 -4.85
C GLU A 28 13.30 8.01 -5.79
N GLU A 29 14.62 7.98 -5.97
CA GLU A 29 15.27 6.87 -6.65
C GLU A 29 15.29 5.65 -5.75
N ARG A 30 14.85 4.53 -6.29
CA ARG A 30 14.82 3.23 -5.61
C ARG A 30 15.66 2.21 -6.37
N ARG A 31 16.27 1.33 -5.59
CA ARG A 31 17.11 0.26 -6.10
C ARG A 31 16.81 -1.01 -5.32
N ILE A 32 16.15 -1.96 -5.95
CA ILE A 32 15.70 -3.18 -5.28
C ILE A 32 16.08 -4.44 -6.05
N VAL A 33 16.21 -5.56 -5.34
CA VAL A 33 16.13 -6.90 -5.95
C VAL A 33 14.69 -7.38 -5.78
N PRO A 34 13.90 -7.50 -6.85
CA PRO A 34 12.51 -7.90 -6.74
C PRO A 34 12.42 -9.38 -6.36
N ILE A 35 11.47 -9.72 -5.49
CA ILE A 35 11.26 -11.07 -4.98
C ILE A 35 9.81 -11.55 -5.15
N GLY A 36 8.88 -10.68 -5.49
CA GLY A 36 7.49 -11.07 -5.70
C GLY A 36 6.63 -10.05 -6.40
N LEU A 37 5.55 -10.56 -6.97
CA LEU A 37 4.46 -9.79 -7.59
C LEU A 37 3.15 -10.15 -6.91
N SER A 38 2.27 -9.18 -6.78
CA SER A 38 0.93 -9.38 -6.20
C SER A 38 -0.06 -8.38 -6.77
N THR A 39 -1.34 -8.72 -6.66
CA THR A 39 -2.44 -7.83 -7.00
C THR A 39 -3.37 -7.66 -5.82
N ARG A 40 -3.89 -6.45 -5.64
CA ARG A 40 -4.93 -6.16 -4.67
C ARG A 40 -5.83 -5.04 -5.18
N SER A 41 -7.13 -5.28 -5.16
CA SER A 41 -8.14 -4.30 -5.61
C SER A 41 -7.88 -3.75 -7.02
N GLY A 42 -7.46 -4.62 -7.94
CA GLY A 42 -7.12 -4.26 -9.32
C GLY A 42 -5.80 -3.53 -9.53
N LEU A 43 -5.05 -3.30 -8.46
CA LEU A 43 -3.72 -2.68 -8.52
C LEU A 43 -2.62 -3.73 -8.44
N TRP A 44 -1.55 -3.49 -9.18
CA TRP A 44 -0.36 -4.31 -9.18
C TRP A 44 0.69 -3.78 -8.22
N TYR A 45 1.32 -4.70 -7.51
CA TYR A 45 2.41 -4.44 -6.58
C TYR A 45 3.59 -5.34 -6.87
N PHE A 46 4.77 -4.84 -6.64
CA PHE A 46 6.00 -5.63 -6.65
C PHE A 46 6.74 -5.42 -5.33
N THR A 47 7.30 -6.50 -4.83
CA THR A 47 8.04 -6.51 -3.57
C THR A 47 9.48 -6.85 -3.85
N GLY A 48 10.39 -6.18 -3.17
CA GLY A 48 11.81 -6.43 -3.31
C GLY A 48 12.60 -6.05 -2.08
N VAL A 49 13.85 -6.49 -2.05
CA VAL A 49 14.80 -6.08 -1.02
C VAL A 49 15.47 -4.78 -1.47
N ASP A 50 15.21 -3.72 -0.74
CA ASP A 50 15.82 -2.40 -1.00
C ASP A 50 17.32 -2.45 -0.64
N GLN A 51 18.16 -2.15 -1.63
CA GLN A 51 19.61 -2.27 -1.50
C GLN A 51 20.24 -1.20 -0.63
N SER A 52 19.53 -0.11 -0.36
CA SER A 52 20.04 0.99 0.48
C SER A 52 19.86 0.74 1.97
N ILE A 53 18.81 0.00 2.36
CA ILE A 53 18.46 -0.24 3.76
C ILE A 53 18.38 -1.72 4.13
N GLU A 54 18.55 -2.61 3.15
CA GLU A 54 18.46 -4.09 3.31
C GLU A 54 17.12 -4.58 3.91
N GLU A 55 16.03 -3.86 3.61
CA GLU A 55 14.68 -4.20 4.04
C GLU A 55 13.78 -4.59 2.89
N ILE A 56 12.80 -5.45 3.17
CA ILE A 56 11.74 -5.79 2.21
C ILE A 56 10.77 -4.62 2.12
N ARG A 57 10.53 -4.15 0.89
CA ARG A 57 9.57 -3.10 0.59
C ARG A 57 8.67 -3.48 -0.57
N THR A 58 7.43 -2.99 -0.49
CA THR A 58 6.43 -3.19 -1.54
C THR A 58 6.08 -1.86 -2.20
N PHE A 59 5.99 -1.88 -3.51
CA PHE A 59 5.77 -0.73 -4.36
C PHE A 59 4.56 -0.96 -5.26
N ARG A 60 3.81 0.09 -5.55
CA ARG A 60 2.74 0.06 -6.56
C ARG A 60 3.30 0.43 -7.92
N PHE A 61 2.91 -0.30 -8.94
CA PHE A 61 3.38 -0.02 -10.31
C PHE A 61 2.95 1.34 -10.84
N ASP A 62 1.73 1.76 -10.55
CA ASP A 62 1.18 3.03 -11.01
C ASP A 62 1.86 4.28 -10.40
N ARG A 63 2.75 4.07 -9.44
CA ARG A 63 3.58 5.13 -8.82
C ARG A 63 5.01 5.16 -9.32
N VAL A 64 5.37 4.23 -10.20
CA VAL A 64 6.68 4.25 -10.85
C VAL A 64 6.65 5.27 -11.97
N ILE A 65 7.65 6.15 -11.99
CA ILE A 65 7.80 7.19 -12.99
C ILE A 65 8.81 6.73 -14.03
N GLY A 66 8.41 6.81 -15.30
CA GLY A 66 9.27 6.39 -16.41
C GLY A 66 9.42 4.87 -16.50
N ASN A 67 10.61 4.43 -16.84
CA ASN A 67 10.94 3.03 -17.07
C ASN A 67 11.88 2.49 -15.99
N PHE A 68 11.81 1.17 -15.78
CA PHE A 68 12.81 0.47 -14.99
C PHE A 68 14.15 0.40 -15.72
N ILE A 69 15.24 0.56 -14.97
CA ILE A 69 16.58 0.24 -15.42
C ILE A 69 17.00 -1.07 -14.76
N ILE A 70 17.34 -2.06 -15.58
CA ILE A 70 17.75 -3.37 -15.08
C ILE A 70 19.27 -3.41 -14.96
N LYS A 71 19.74 -3.83 -13.81
CA LYS A 71 21.16 -4.06 -13.55
C LYS A 71 21.40 -5.50 -13.12
N ARG A 72 22.63 -5.94 -13.26
CA ARG A 72 23.04 -7.23 -12.74
C ARG A 72 22.89 -7.25 -11.22
N GLY A 73 22.24 -8.28 -10.70
CA GLY A 73 22.04 -8.45 -9.27
C GLY A 73 23.27 -9.03 -8.53
N PRO A 74 23.21 -9.07 -7.19
CA PRO A 74 24.24 -9.71 -6.38
C PRO A 74 24.38 -11.19 -6.70
N LYS A 75 25.60 -11.70 -6.76
CA LYS A 75 25.85 -13.12 -7.09
C LYS A 75 25.29 -14.09 -6.04
N ASP A 76 25.29 -13.67 -4.79
CA ASP A 76 24.92 -14.50 -3.64
C ASP A 76 23.58 -14.04 -3.03
N PHE A 77 22.67 -13.50 -3.85
CA PHE A 77 21.37 -13.08 -3.38
C PHE A 77 20.50 -14.30 -3.10
N GLU A 78 19.97 -14.34 -1.89
CA GLU A 78 18.97 -15.32 -1.49
C GLU A 78 17.67 -14.59 -1.13
N THR A 79 16.54 -15.13 -1.61
CA THR A 79 15.24 -14.62 -1.18
C THR A 79 15.06 -14.86 0.31
N PRO A 80 14.66 -13.85 1.11
CA PRO A 80 14.45 -14.05 2.53
C PRO A 80 13.49 -15.21 2.84
N GLU A 81 13.88 -16.12 3.74
CA GLU A 81 13.13 -17.33 4.07
C GLU A 81 11.71 -17.07 4.58
N ASN A 82 11.53 -15.93 5.24
CA ASN A 82 10.23 -15.48 5.78
C ASN A 82 9.35 -14.78 4.75
N PHE A 83 9.78 -14.69 3.49
CA PHE A 83 9.00 -14.06 2.44
C PHE A 83 7.95 -15.03 1.87
N ASP A 84 6.68 -14.68 2.04
CA ASP A 84 5.55 -15.34 1.39
C ASP A 84 4.76 -14.33 0.57
N SER A 85 4.76 -14.50 -0.74
CA SER A 85 4.05 -13.62 -1.67
C SER A 85 2.54 -13.54 -1.43
N LYS A 86 1.94 -14.58 -0.86
CA LYS A 86 0.52 -14.62 -0.51
C LYS A 86 0.21 -13.78 0.73
N ARG A 87 1.22 -13.56 1.58
CA ARG A 87 1.09 -12.86 2.86
C ARG A 87 1.74 -11.46 2.84
N ILE A 88 2.16 -10.97 1.67
CA ILE A 88 2.79 -9.64 1.53
C ILE A 88 1.97 -8.57 2.25
N PHE A 89 0.66 -8.56 2.03
CA PHE A 89 -0.22 -7.54 2.62
C PHE A 89 -0.51 -7.77 4.10
N GLU A 90 -0.39 -8.98 4.59
CA GLU A 90 -0.53 -9.30 6.02
C GLU A 90 0.76 -8.94 6.78
N THR A 91 1.92 -9.19 6.19
CA THR A 91 3.23 -8.98 6.81
C THR A 91 3.63 -7.50 6.83
N LEU A 92 3.29 -6.76 5.77
CA LEU A 92 3.61 -5.32 5.66
C LEU A 92 2.68 -4.43 6.49
N SER A 93 1.54 -4.96 6.87
CA SER A 93 0.54 -4.25 7.65
C SER A 93 0.54 -4.77 9.08
N ASN A 94 1.53 -4.37 9.88
CA ASN A 94 1.48 -4.56 11.33
C ASN A 94 0.35 -3.75 11.99
N THR A 95 -0.29 -2.86 11.23
CA THR A 95 -1.34 -1.97 11.70
C THR A 95 -2.58 -2.18 10.84
N SER A 96 -3.71 -2.35 11.50
CA SER A 96 -5.02 -2.35 10.86
C SER A 96 -5.85 -1.20 11.38
N ALA A 97 -6.67 -0.62 10.51
CA ALA A 97 -7.69 0.33 10.93
C ALA A 97 -8.95 -0.41 11.36
N VAL A 98 -9.51 0.00 12.48
CA VAL A 98 -10.87 -0.35 12.89
C VAL A 98 -11.77 0.78 12.43
N ILE A 99 -12.70 0.48 11.52
CA ILE A 99 -13.54 1.47 10.87
C ILE A 99 -15.00 1.02 10.97
N ASP A 100 -15.85 1.91 11.44
CA ASP A 100 -17.29 1.72 11.41
C ASP A 100 -17.84 2.27 10.09
N VAL A 101 -18.57 1.45 9.37
CA VAL A 101 -19.14 1.77 8.07
C VAL A 101 -20.63 1.56 8.11
N ARG A 102 -21.42 2.55 7.68
CA ARG A 102 -22.86 2.43 7.60
C ARG A 102 -23.25 1.24 6.72
N ARG A 103 -24.23 0.46 7.17
CA ARG A 103 -24.65 -0.74 6.46
C ARG A 103 -25.02 -0.42 5.00
N GLY A 104 -24.47 -1.19 4.07
CA GLY A 104 -24.67 -1.00 2.63
C GLY A 104 -23.83 0.13 1.99
N LYS A 105 -22.98 0.80 2.78
CA LYS A 105 -22.06 1.85 2.33
C LYS A 105 -20.61 1.40 2.38
N GLY A 106 -19.69 2.23 1.89
CA GLY A 106 -18.25 2.02 2.03
C GLY A 106 -17.69 0.87 1.19
N ALA A 107 -18.17 0.65 -0.02
CA ALA A 107 -17.79 -0.47 -0.88
C ALA A 107 -16.27 -0.59 -1.08
N SER A 108 -15.57 0.51 -1.30
CA SER A 108 -14.12 0.51 -1.50
C SER A 108 -13.32 0.13 -0.25
N LEU A 109 -13.78 0.53 0.93
CA LEU A 109 -13.18 0.13 2.21
C LEU A 109 -13.49 -1.33 2.54
N ARG A 110 -14.73 -1.77 2.27
CA ARG A 110 -15.14 -3.18 2.47
C ARG A 110 -14.34 -4.13 1.60
N ALA A 111 -14.00 -3.74 0.38
CA ALA A 111 -13.15 -4.53 -0.51
C ALA A 111 -11.74 -4.77 0.05
N LEU A 112 -11.25 -3.88 0.91
CA LEU A 112 -9.96 -3.98 1.58
C LEU A 112 -10.03 -4.69 2.95
N ALA A 113 -11.23 -4.87 3.49
CA ALA A 113 -11.42 -5.41 4.83
C ALA A 113 -11.00 -6.88 4.93
N SER A 114 -10.29 -7.22 5.99
CA SER A 114 -9.94 -8.60 6.36
C SER A 114 -11.06 -9.27 7.17
N SER A 115 -11.89 -8.47 7.86
CA SER A 115 -13.03 -8.97 8.62
C SER A 115 -14.12 -7.91 8.73
N THR A 116 -15.36 -8.37 8.95
CA THR A 116 -16.53 -7.51 9.14
C THR A 116 -17.35 -8.05 10.30
N LYS A 117 -17.73 -7.18 11.22
CA LYS A 117 -18.57 -7.50 12.38
C LYS A 117 -19.79 -6.58 12.39
N PRO A 118 -21.01 -7.12 12.36
CA PRO A 118 -22.23 -6.32 12.49
C PRO A 118 -22.31 -5.58 13.82
N LEU A 119 -22.73 -4.32 13.77
CA LEU A 119 -22.85 -3.44 14.94
C LEU A 119 -24.09 -2.53 14.77
N GLY A 120 -25.29 -3.09 14.88
CA GLY A 120 -26.54 -2.36 14.68
C GLY A 120 -26.75 -1.88 13.24
N GLU A 121 -26.88 -0.57 13.04
CA GLU A 121 -26.97 0.05 11.72
C GLU A 121 -25.64 0.22 11.01
N TRP A 122 -24.57 -0.11 11.70
CA TRP A 122 -23.19 -0.05 11.23
C TRP A 122 -22.61 -1.44 11.12
N ASP A 123 -21.53 -1.54 10.39
CA ASP A 123 -20.63 -2.68 10.42
C ASP A 123 -19.26 -2.19 10.81
N GLN A 124 -18.62 -2.89 11.74
CA GLN A 124 -17.21 -2.63 12.06
C GLN A 124 -16.33 -3.49 11.18
N ILE A 125 -15.46 -2.87 10.41
CA ILE A 125 -14.52 -3.55 9.51
C ILE A 125 -13.09 -3.36 9.99
N LEU A 126 -12.27 -4.36 9.75
CA LEU A 126 -10.83 -4.33 9.98
C LEU A 126 -10.11 -4.21 8.64
N VAL A 127 -9.43 -3.10 8.42
CA VAL A 127 -8.75 -2.80 7.16
C VAL A 127 -7.24 -2.77 7.39
N PRO A 128 -6.47 -3.70 6.81
CA PRO A 128 -5.01 -3.64 6.87
C PRO A 128 -4.49 -2.35 6.23
N ILE A 129 -3.61 -1.65 6.93
CA ILE A 129 -3.04 -0.38 6.47
C ILE A 129 -1.68 -0.64 5.83
N LEU A 130 -1.60 -0.53 4.51
CA LEU A 130 -0.32 -0.47 3.80
C LEU A 130 0.19 0.97 3.74
N GLU A 131 -0.72 1.90 3.57
CA GLU A 131 -0.45 3.29 3.38
C GLU A 131 -1.55 4.13 4.01
N MET A 132 -1.18 4.80 5.08
CA MET A 132 -2.12 5.55 5.94
C MET A 132 -2.93 6.59 5.16
N LYS A 133 -2.27 7.37 4.32
CA LYS A 133 -2.91 8.43 3.55
C LYS A 133 -3.88 7.91 2.48
N SER A 134 -3.63 6.73 1.92
CA SER A 134 -4.56 6.09 0.98
C SER A 134 -5.87 5.69 1.66
N ILE A 135 -5.79 5.15 2.86
CA ILE A 135 -6.98 4.83 3.66
C ILE A 135 -7.71 6.11 4.06
N ALA A 136 -6.98 7.14 4.49
CA ALA A 136 -7.57 8.44 4.82
C ALA A 136 -8.35 9.05 3.63
N ALA A 137 -7.81 8.98 2.43
CA ALA A 137 -8.49 9.44 1.22
C ALA A 137 -9.80 8.68 0.95
N LEU A 138 -9.81 7.36 1.13
CA LEU A 138 -11.01 6.55 1.00
C LEU A 138 -12.07 6.90 2.06
N VAL A 139 -11.64 7.12 3.30
CA VAL A 139 -12.53 7.54 4.39
C VAL A 139 -13.16 8.90 4.06
N LEU A 140 -12.36 9.86 3.62
CA LEU A 140 -12.85 11.20 3.24
C LEU A 140 -13.85 11.13 2.08
N TRP A 141 -13.61 10.25 1.11
CA TRP A 141 -14.53 10.04 -0.01
C TRP A 141 -15.93 9.58 0.44
N HIS A 142 -16.02 8.75 1.47
CA HIS A 142 -17.30 8.23 1.98
C HIS A 142 -18.00 9.15 2.97
N GLY A 143 -17.32 10.20 3.45
CA GLY A 143 -17.92 11.20 4.34
C GLY A 143 -18.55 10.62 5.61
N ASP A 144 -19.78 11.02 5.91
CA ASP A 144 -20.48 10.68 7.16
C ASP A 144 -20.91 9.19 7.27
N ASP A 145 -20.72 8.41 6.23
CA ASP A 145 -21.01 6.99 6.26
C ASP A 145 -19.88 6.14 6.85
N VAL A 146 -18.80 6.77 7.28
CA VAL A 146 -17.60 6.10 7.76
C VAL A 146 -16.99 6.82 8.96
N TYR A 147 -16.66 6.07 10.02
CA TYR A 147 -15.95 6.56 11.21
C TYR A 147 -14.73 5.69 11.51
N VAL A 148 -13.56 6.33 11.65
CA VAL A 148 -12.33 5.65 12.07
C VAL A 148 -12.29 5.56 13.58
N GLN A 149 -12.26 4.33 14.11
CA GLN A 149 -12.09 4.08 15.53
C GLN A 149 -10.61 4.07 15.93
N SER A 150 -9.76 3.44 15.12
CA SER A 150 -8.32 3.37 15.31
C SER A 150 -7.59 3.13 13.97
N PRO A 151 -6.29 3.44 13.84
CA PRO A 151 -5.43 4.04 14.88
C PRO A 151 -5.64 5.57 14.97
N PRO A 152 -5.21 6.19 16.08
CA PRO A 152 -5.31 7.65 16.25
C PRO A 152 -4.61 8.45 15.16
N GLU A 153 -3.48 7.97 14.66
CA GLU A 153 -2.70 8.61 13.61
C GLU A 153 -3.50 8.76 12.30
N LEU A 154 -4.32 7.76 11.97
CA LEU A 154 -5.22 7.83 10.81
C LEU A 154 -6.28 8.92 11.00
N ARG A 155 -6.84 9.04 12.19
CA ARG A 155 -7.81 10.09 12.54
C ARG A 155 -7.18 11.48 12.43
N GLU A 156 -5.95 11.65 12.89
CA GLU A 156 -5.20 12.91 12.78
C GLU A 156 -5.01 13.34 11.33
N ILE A 157 -4.61 12.44 10.45
CA ILE A 157 -4.47 12.70 9.01
C ILE A 157 -5.79 13.15 8.39
N ILE A 158 -6.90 12.52 8.75
CA ILE A 158 -8.24 12.87 8.26
C ILE A 158 -8.64 14.26 8.74
N ILE A 159 -8.44 14.56 10.01
CA ILE A 159 -8.75 15.88 10.60
C ILE A 159 -7.92 16.98 9.94
N GLU A 160 -6.64 16.78 9.74
CA GLU A 160 -5.74 17.71 9.04
C GLU A 160 -6.22 17.97 7.61
N SER A 161 -6.56 16.91 6.87
CA SER A 161 -7.06 17.01 5.50
C SER A 161 -8.38 17.80 5.43
N LEU A 162 -9.27 17.60 6.39
CA LEU A 162 -10.53 18.36 6.48
C LEU A 162 -10.28 19.85 6.79
N LYS A 163 -9.32 20.17 7.67
CA LYS A 163 -8.91 21.54 7.95
C LYS A 163 -8.33 22.23 6.72
N ASP A 164 -7.50 21.53 5.96
CA ASP A 164 -6.90 22.06 4.73
C ASP A 164 -7.96 22.32 3.66
N LEU A 165 -8.94 21.44 3.50
CA LEU A 165 -10.08 21.65 2.61
C LEU A 165 -10.92 22.86 3.05
N ALA A 166 -11.19 23.01 4.33
CA ALA A 166 -11.93 24.16 4.87
C ALA A 166 -11.20 25.48 4.63
N ARG A 167 -9.86 25.50 4.77
CA ARG A 167 -9.04 26.70 4.47
C ARG A 167 -9.03 27.05 2.99
N ALA A 168 -9.04 26.05 2.10
CA ALA A 168 -9.04 26.26 0.65
C ALA A 168 -10.38 26.82 0.12
N HIS A 169 -11.47 26.56 0.83
CA HIS A 169 -12.84 26.96 0.44
C HIS A 169 -13.47 28.04 1.35
N GLY A 170 -12.74 28.45 2.36
CA GLY A 170 -13.17 29.47 3.32
C GLY A 170 -12.80 30.93 2.91
#